data_4ef50d1e7b5d1a87f6da70173454c6d8
#
_entry.id   4ef50d1e7b5d1a87f6da70173454c6d8
#
_cell.length_a   1.000
_cell.length_b   1.000
_cell.length_c   1.000
_cell.angle_alpha   90.00
_cell.angle_beta   90.00
_cell.angle_gamma   90.00
#
_symmetry.space_group_name_H-M   'P 1'
#
loop_
_entity.id
_entity.type
_entity.pdbx_description
1 polymer ?
#
loop_
_entity_poly.entity_id
_entity_poly.type
_entity_poly.pdbx_seq_one_letter_code
_entity_poly.pdbx_strand_id
1 'polypeptide(L)'
;MAFTTLEVQEAEQAVAVRANSDDMFRLGLIYSTDVEDRGPDFVEAHKWFSLAAMMGSQPAKSYCSELKEEMSTSDVTLALKAARGWLAENREMMKPAA
;
A
#
# COMPACT_ATOMS: atom_id res chain seq x y z
N MET A 1 2.97 6.91 -16.80
CA MET A 1 2.99 8.30 -16.33
C MET A 1 3.37 8.33 -14.85
N ALA A 2 4.34 9.16 -14.49
CA ALA A 2 4.79 9.23 -13.10
C ALA A 2 3.85 10.07 -12.25
N PHE A 3 3.68 9.67 -11.00
CA PHE A 3 2.95 10.47 -10.03
C PHE A 3 3.84 11.59 -9.50
N THR A 4 3.22 12.69 -9.08
CA THR A 4 3.97 13.80 -8.49
C THR A 4 4.14 13.59 -6.98
N THR A 5 5.12 14.27 -6.41
CA THR A 5 5.32 14.26 -4.95
C THR A 5 4.07 14.73 -4.22
N LEU A 6 3.38 15.73 -4.77
CA LEU A 6 2.14 16.23 -4.18
C LEU A 6 1.05 15.15 -4.17
N GLU A 7 0.92 14.40 -5.26
CA GLU A 7 -0.06 13.31 -5.33
C GLU A 7 0.22 12.24 -4.26
N VAL A 8 1.50 11.93 -4.04
CA VAL A 8 1.90 10.97 -3.00
C VAL A 8 1.49 11.50 -1.62
N GLN A 9 1.79 12.77 -1.34
CA GLN A 9 1.45 13.38 -0.06
C GLN A 9 -0.05 13.40 0.17
N GLU A 10 -0.83 13.75 -0.86
CA GLU A 10 -2.28 13.77 -0.76
C GLU A 10 -2.85 12.37 -0.47
N ALA A 11 -2.32 11.34 -1.13
CA ALA A 11 -2.76 9.97 -0.93
C ALA A 11 -2.41 9.49 0.49
N GLU A 12 -1.23 9.81 0.98
CA GLU A 12 -0.82 9.45 2.33
C GLU A 12 -1.68 10.14 3.39
N GLN A 13 -2.02 11.41 3.17
CA GLN A 13 -2.90 12.13 4.06
C GLN A 13 -4.31 11.56 4.08
N ALA A 14 -4.82 11.14 2.93
CA ALA A 14 -6.14 10.54 2.85
C ALA A 14 -6.21 9.29 3.73
N VAL A 15 -5.19 8.44 3.69
CA VAL A 15 -5.12 7.24 4.52
C VAL A 15 -4.93 7.61 5.99
N ALA A 16 -4.14 8.64 6.30
CA ALA A 16 -3.91 9.07 7.67
C ALA A 16 -5.18 9.59 8.33
N VAL A 17 -6.04 10.24 7.57
CA VAL A 17 -7.31 10.77 8.09
C VAL A 17 -8.35 9.65 8.20
N ARG A 18 -8.42 8.80 7.20
CA ARG A 18 -9.44 7.76 7.15
C ARG A 18 -8.92 6.58 6.34
N ALA A 19 -8.58 5.51 7.01
CA ALA A 19 -8.10 4.30 6.35
C ALA A 19 -9.25 3.62 5.61
N ASN A 20 -9.15 3.50 4.29
CA ASN A 20 -10.08 2.73 3.51
C ASN A 20 -9.35 2.00 2.39
N SER A 21 -9.99 0.98 1.83
CA SER A 21 -9.35 0.12 0.85
C SER A 21 -8.98 0.85 -0.45
N ASP A 22 -9.81 1.79 -0.88
CA ASP A 22 -9.56 2.51 -2.13
C ASP A 22 -8.33 3.41 -2.03
N ASP A 23 -8.17 4.12 -0.92
CA ASP A 23 -7.01 4.99 -0.71
C ASP A 23 -5.73 4.18 -0.54
N MET A 24 -5.81 3.04 0.15
CA MET A 24 -4.67 2.13 0.31
C MET A 24 -4.27 1.52 -1.03
N PHE A 25 -5.24 1.11 -1.84
CA PHE A 25 -4.99 0.60 -3.17
C PHE A 25 -4.31 1.65 -4.04
N ARG A 26 -4.77 2.90 -3.97
CA ARG A 26 -4.16 4.00 -4.69
C ARG A 26 -2.70 4.20 -4.29
N LEU A 27 -2.39 4.14 -2.99
CA LEU A 27 -1.01 4.21 -2.53
C LEU A 27 -0.16 3.08 -3.10
N GLY A 28 -0.70 1.87 -3.14
CA GLY A 28 -0.01 0.75 -3.75
C GLY A 28 0.31 1.01 -5.22
N LEU A 29 -0.64 1.55 -5.97
CA LEU A 29 -0.42 1.91 -7.37
C LEU A 29 0.67 2.97 -7.52
N ILE A 30 0.63 4.00 -6.67
CA ILE A 30 1.62 5.07 -6.70
C ILE A 30 3.02 4.53 -6.46
N TYR A 31 3.20 3.71 -5.41
CA TYR A 31 4.51 3.17 -5.09
C TYR A 31 5.00 2.12 -6.08
N SER A 32 4.10 1.50 -6.85
CA SER A 32 4.50 0.53 -7.88
C SER A 32 4.95 1.19 -9.18
N THR A 33 4.87 2.52 -9.26
CA THR A 33 5.29 3.28 -10.44
C THR A 33 6.32 4.33 -10.06
N ASP A 34 6.86 5.02 -11.07
CA ASP A 34 7.81 6.11 -10.83
C ASP A 34 7.08 7.31 -10.22
N VAL A 35 7.73 7.92 -9.24
CA VAL A 35 7.37 9.24 -8.73
C VAL A 35 8.49 10.18 -9.16
N GLU A 36 8.19 11.48 -9.32
CA GLU A 36 9.10 12.47 -9.94
C GLU A 36 10.61 12.24 -9.81
N ASP A 37 11.08 11.98 -8.60
CA ASP A 37 12.51 11.86 -8.33
C ASP A 37 12.91 10.48 -7.85
N ARG A 38 12.02 9.49 -8.00
CA ARG A 38 12.31 8.18 -7.47
C ARG A 38 11.63 7.09 -8.31
N GLY A 39 12.30 5.96 -8.44
CA GLY A 39 11.74 4.80 -9.11
C GLY A 39 10.71 4.07 -8.26
N PRO A 40 10.17 2.95 -8.75
CA PRO A 40 9.20 2.16 -8.01
C PRO A 40 9.76 1.65 -6.69
N ASP A 41 8.88 1.57 -5.68
CA ASP A 41 9.20 0.98 -4.39
C ASP A 41 8.25 -0.19 -4.16
N PHE A 42 8.66 -1.37 -4.58
CA PHE A 42 7.78 -2.55 -4.51
C PHE A 42 7.50 -3.02 -3.07
N VAL A 43 8.40 -2.77 -2.14
CA VAL A 43 8.14 -3.10 -0.73
C VAL A 43 6.98 -2.27 -0.21
N GLU A 44 7.01 -0.95 -0.42
CA GLU A 44 5.92 -0.07 -0.03
C GLU A 44 4.63 -0.40 -0.80
N ALA A 45 4.74 -0.65 -2.09
CA ALA A 45 3.57 -1.00 -2.90
C ALA A 45 2.90 -2.27 -2.38
N HIS A 46 3.69 -3.30 -2.11
CA HIS A 46 3.15 -4.57 -1.60
C HIS A 46 2.51 -4.38 -0.23
N LYS A 47 3.13 -3.56 0.63
CA LYS A 47 2.55 -3.23 1.94
C LYS A 47 1.14 -2.66 1.78
N TRP A 48 0.98 -1.64 0.94
CA TRP A 48 -0.32 -0.98 0.77
C TRP A 48 -1.34 -1.85 0.07
N PHE A 49 -0.91 -2.65 -0.93
CA PHE A 49 -1.82 -3.61 -1.56
C PHE A 49 -2.29 -4.67 -0.56
N SER A 50 -1.38 -5.15 0.30
CA SER A 50 -1.75 -6.12 1.34
C SER A 50 -2.79 -5.55 2.30
N LEU A 51 -2.59 -4.31 2.74
CA LEU A 51 -3.54 -3.64 3.63
C LEU A 51 -4.89 -3.42 2.95
N ALA A 52 -4.88 -2.98 1.69
CA ALA A 52 -6.11 -2.80 0.93
C ALA A 52 -6.86 -4.13 0.75
N ALA A 53 -6.13 -5.20 0.47
CA ALA A 53 -6.73 -6.53 0.31
C ALA A 53 -7.39 -7.00 1.60
N MET A 54 -6.76 -6.74 2.74
CA MET A 54 -7.34 -7.09 4.04
C MET A 54 -8.63 -6.34 4.32
N MET A 55 -8.78 -5.16 3.73
CA MET A 55 -10.01 -4.37 3.86
C MET A 55 -11.02 -4.67 2.75
N GLY A 56 -10.78 -5.68 1.94
CA GLY A 56 -11.74 -6.15 0.96
C GLY A 56 -11.51 -5.74 -0.48
N SER A 57 -10.39 -5.10 -0.80
CA SER A 57 -10.10 -4.71 -2.18
C SER A 57 -9.69 -5.93 -3.00
N GLN A 58 -10.53 -6.36 -3.92
CA GLN A 58 -10.23 -7.47 -4.82
C GLN A 58 -9.10 -7.13 -5.80
N PRO A 59 -9.08 -5.93 -6.41
CA PRO A 59 -7.95 -5.58 -7.28
C PRO A 59 -6.62 -5.62 -6.55
N ALA A 60 -6.59 -5.23 -5.27
CA ALA A 60 -5.36 -5.26 -4.48
C ALA A 60 -4.80 -6.66 -4.33
N LYS A 61 -5.66 -7.66 -4.19
CA LYS A 61 -5.24 -9.05 -4.11
C LYS A 61 -4.50 -9.49 -5.37
N SER A 62 -5.02 -9.11 -6.52
CA SER A 62 -4.40 -9.42 -7.81
C SER A 62 -3.05 -8.74 -7.96
N TYR A 63 -2.96 -7.46 -7.58
CA TYR A 63 -1.69 -6.74 -7.66
C TYR A 63 -0.65 -7.31 -6.69
N CYS A 64 -1.06 -7.73 -5.50
CA CYS A 64 -0.14 -8.40 -4.56
C CYS A 64 0.47 -9.64 -5.18
N SER A 65 -0.34 -10.47 -5.82
CA SER A 65 0.12 -11.70 -6.46
C SER A 65 1.11 -11.40 -7.58
N GLU A 66 0.82 -10.41 -8.41
CA GLU A 66 1.71 -10.01 -9.50
C GLU A 66 3.04 -9.48 -9.00
N LEU A 67 3.01 -8.58 -8.00
CA LEU A 67 4.23 -8.02 -7.44
C LEU A 67 5.10 -9.07 -6.78
N LYS A 68 4.48 -10.00 -6.10
CA LYS A 68 5.20 -11.07 -5.40
C LYS A 68 6.09 -11.86 -6.34
N GLU A 69 5.69 -12.03 -7.59
CA GLU A 69 6.49 -12.75 -8.57
C GLU A 69 7.74 -11.98 -8.99
N GLU A 70 7.72 -10.66 -8.88
CA GLU A 70 8.84 -9.80 -9.24
C GLU A 70 9.74 -9.46 -8.06
N MET A 71 9.30 -9.76 -6.83
CA MET A 71 10.03 -9.41 -5.61
C MET A 71 10.81 -10.60 -5.08
N SER A 72 11.94 -10.32 -4.41
CA SER A 72 12.65 -11.36 -3.68
C SER A 72 11.83 -11.80 -2.46
N THR A 73 12.10 -12.99 -1.96
CA THR A 73 11.47 -13.49 -0.74
C THR A 73 11.73 -12.54 0.44
N SER A 74 12.95 -12.00 0.51
CA SER A 74 13.30 -11.03 1.56
C SER A 74 12.44 -9.78 1.49
N ASP A 75 12.22 -9.25 0.29
CA ASP A 75 11.42 -8.04 0.13
C ASP A 75 9.95 -8.27 0.43
N VAL A 76 9.41 -9.43 0.06
CA VAL A 76 8.05 -9.80 0.44
C VAL A 76 7.90 -9.86 1.96
N THR A 77 8.89 -10.45 2.63
CA THR A 77 8.90 -10.52 4.09
C THR A 77 8.94 -9.13 4.72
N LEU A 78 9.77 -8.23 4.18
CA LEU A 78 9.82 -6.84 4.65
C LEU A 78 8.48 -6.14 4.48
N ALA A 79 7.84 -6.33 3.33
CA ALA A 79 6.54 -5.72 3.07
C ALA A 79 5.47 -6.21 4.04
N LEU A 80 5.46 -7.51 4.33
CA LEU A 80 4.49 -8.08 5.27
C LEU A 80 4.73 -7.61 6.70
N LYS A 81 6.01 -7.47 7.10
CA LYS A 81 6.34 -6.90 8.40
C LYS A 81 5.90 -5.45 8.51
N ALA A 82 6.12 -4.68 7.45
CA ALA A 82 5.71 -3.28 7.41
C ALA A 82 4.19 -3.14 7.51
N ALA A 83 3.44 -4.02 6.82
CA ALA A 83 1.99 -4.02 6.89
C ALA A 83 1.51 -4.32 8.31
N ARG A 84 2.11 -5.33 8.96
CA ARG A 84 1.77 -5.66 10.34
C ARG A 84 2.08 -4.53 11.32
N GLY A 85 3.22 -3.86 11.10
CA GLY A 85 3.60 -2.70 11.91
C GLY A 85 2.58 -1.57 11.78
N TRP A 86 2.17 -1.30 10.55
CA TRP A 86 1.16 -0.28 10.31
C TRP A 86 -0.16 -0.62 10.99
N LEU A 87 -0.60 -1.88 10.90
CA LEU A 87 -1.82 -2.34 11.57
C LEU A 87 -1.73 -2.16 13.09
N ALA A 88 -0.60 -2.50 13.68
CA ALA A 88 -0.41 -2.36 15.11
C ALA A 88 -0.50 -0.89 15.56
N GLU A 89 0.06 0.02 14.75
CA GLU A 89 0.05 1.45 15.06
C GLU A 89 -1.30 2.12 14.77
N ASN A 90 -2.09 1.54 13.87
CA ASN A 90 -3.34 2.16 13.40
C ASN A 90 -4.56 1.28 13.65
N ARG A 91 -4.53 0.55 14.74
CA ARG A 91 -5.56 -0.43 15.09
C ARG A 91 -6.96 0.15 15.11
N GLU A 92 -7.10 1.35 15.66
CA GLU A 92 -8.40 2.01 15.76
C GLU A 92 -8.99 2.35 14.38
N MET A 93 -8.12 2.73 13.43
CA MET A 93 -8.56 3.06 12.08
C MET A 93 -9.03 1.84 11.30
N MET A 94 -8.52 0.66 11.68
CA MET A 94 -8.80 -0.60 10.97
C MET A 94 -9.96 -1.38 11.57
N LYS A 95 -10.57 -0.90 12.64
CA LYS A 95 -11.72 -1.58 13.23
C LYS A 95 -12.89 -1.55 12.26
N PRO A 96 -13.52 -2.70 12.03
CA PRO A 96 -14.74 -2.71 11.22
C PRO A 96 -15.82 -1.88 11.89
N ALA A 97 -16.65 -1.23 11.07
CA ALA A 97 -17.78 -0.50 11.57
C ALA A 97 -18.70 -1.48 12.31
N ALA A 98 -19.07 -1.11 13.51
CA ALA A 98 -19.92 -1.96 14.32
C ALA A 98 -21.34 -2.03 13.74
#